data_3fd41645e2eaae6933f7e6897bdc5feb
#
_entry.id   3fd41645e2eaae6933f7e6897bdc5feb
#
_cell.length_a   1.000
_cell.length_b   1.000
_cell.length_c   1.000
_cell.angle_alpha   90.00
_cell.angle_beta   90.00
_cell.angle_gamma   90.00
#
_symmetry.space_group_name_H-M   'P 1'
#
loop_
_entity.id
_entity.type
_entity.pdbx_description
1 polymer ?
#
loop_
_entity_poly.entity_id
_entity_poly.type
_entity_poly.pdbx_seq_one_letter_code
_entity_poly.pdbx_strand_id
1 'polypeptide(L)'
;MYSVEISNHIMIAHSLEGEVFGPASQLHGLTAHVHVAIFAEELDENGIVIDIGNALDVLAEILHPFNYKNLDDLPQFKGRNTTVDFLCSYIYQRVCDAAYLHKLGREPSELSKVRVSISENPNARASYEAPLTASEAHE
;
A
#
# COMPACT_ATOMS: atom_id res chain seq x y z
N MET A 1 1.13 19.54 10.00
CA MET A 1 0.77 18.44 9.06
C MET A 1 -0.16 17.45 9.76
N TYR A 2 -1.34 17.23 9.22
CA TYR A 2 -2.29 16.24 9.75
C TYR A 2 -2.14 14.93 9.00
N SER A 3 -2.55 13.83 9.62
CA SER A 3 -2.64 12.55 8.92
C SER A 3 -3.80 11.72 9.42
N VAL A 4 -4.31 10.87 8.54
CA VAL A 4 -5.24 9.80 8.88
C VAL A 4 -4.58 8.49 8.46
N GLU A 5 -4.55 7.52 9.35
CA GLU A 5 -3.99 6.20 9.05
C GLU A 5 -5.09 5.14 9.16
N ILE A 6 -5.19 4.34 8.12
CA ILE A 6 -6.10 3.19 8.08
C ILE A 6 -5.27 1.93 7.91
N SER A 7 -5.83 0.79 8.25
CA SER A 7 -5.11 -0.47 8.13
C SER A 7 -6.02 -1.61 7.72
N ASN A 8 -5.41 -2.65 7.18
CA ASN A 8 -6.04 -3.90 6.84
C ASN A 8 -4.95 -4.97 6.79
N HIS A 9 -5.33 -6.23 6.67
CA HIS A 9 -4.36 -7.30 6.54
C HIS A 9 -4.78 -8.27 5.45
N ILE A 10 -3.79 -8.93 4.86
CA ILE A 10 -4.00 -9.97 3.84
C ILE A 10 -3.07 -11.13 4.14
N MET A 11 -3.46 -12.31 3.68
CA MET A 11 -2.64 -13.50 3.75
C MET A 11 -2.16 -13.80 2.34
N ILE A 12 -0.85 -13.86 2.17
CA ILE A 12 -0.22 -14.10 0.87
C ILE A 12 0.81 -15.20 0.98
N ALA A 13 1.23 -15.71 -0.17
CA ALA A 13 2.38 -16.58 -0.28
C ALA A 13 3.31 -16.03 -1.35
N HIS A 14 4.60 -16.27 -1.21
CA HIS A 14 5.58 -15.88 -2.20
C HIS A 14 6.90 -16.62 -1.97
N SER A 15 7.80 -16.54 -2.94
CA SER A 15 9.19 -16.94 -2.79
C SER A 15 10.06 -15.80 -3.29
N LEU A 16 11.26 -15.68 -2.72
CA LEU A 16 12.19 -14.59 -3.07
C LEU A 16 13.45 -15.17 -3.69
N GLU A 17 13.86 -14.64 -4.83
CA GLU A 17 15.08 -15.07 -5.51
C GLU A 17 16.29 -14.34 -4.94
N GLY A 18 17.31 -15.10 -4.55
CA GLY A 18 18.55 -14.55 -4.06
C GLY A 18 19.04 -15.25 -2.79
N GLU A 19 20.36 -15.48 -2.71
CA GLU A 19 20.95 -16.16 -1.56
C GLU A 19 20.77 -15.39 -0.26
N VAL A 20 20.66 -14.06 -0.34
CA VAL A 20 20.48 -13.20 0.83
C VAL A 20 19.21 -13.53 1.62
N PHE A 21 18.23 -14.12 0.95
CA PHE A 21 16.94 -14.41 1.59
C PHE A 21 16.92 -15.72 2.37
N GLY A 22 17.93 -16.60 2.18
CA GLY A 22 18.00 -17.88 2.91
C GLY A 22 16.69 -18.67 2.79
N PRO A 23 16.06 -19.05 3.93
CA PRO A 23 14.80 -19.83 3.91
C PRO A 23 13.65 -19.15 3.17
N ALA A 24 13.65 -17.83 3.07
CA ALA A 24 12.59 -17.07 2.36
C ALA A 24 12.65 -17.26 0.85
N SER A 25 13.72 -17.91 0.33
CA SER A 25 13.78 -18.30 -1.08
C SER A 25 12.80 -19.43 -1.41
N GLN A 26 12.35 -20.17 -0.41
CA GLN A 26 11.32 -21.19 -0.58
C GLN A 26 9.94 -20.54 -0.53
N LEU A 27 8.98 -21.16 -1.20
CA LEU A 27 7.59 -20.70 -1.11
C LEU A 27 7.14 -20.71 0.35
N HIS A 28 6.66 -19.59 0.84
CA HIS A 28 6.18 -19.46 2.20
C HIS A 28 5.00 -18.50 2.27
N GLY A 29 4.19 -18.65 3.31
CA GLY A 29 3.06 -17.78 3.57
C GLY A 29 3.40 -16.72 4.61
N LEU A 30 2.70 -15.60 4.55
CA LEU A 30 2.77 -14.59 5.60
C LEU A 30 1.44 -13.84 5.69
N THR A 31 1.17 -13.28 6.87
CA THR A 31 0.09 -12.32 7.06
C THR A 31 0.72 -10.93 7.01
N ALA A 32 0.34 -10.15 5.99
CA ALA A 32 0.84 -8.80 5.83
C ALA A 32 -0.14 -7.82 6.45
N HIS A 33 0.29 -7.09 7.48
CA HIS A 33 -0.49 -6.02 8.10
C HIS A 33 -0.10 -4.71 7.41
N VAL A 34 -1.04 -4.16 6.65
CA VAL A 34 -0.81 -2.99 5.81
C VAL A 34 -1.40 -1.76 6.48
N HIS A 35 -0.59 -0.72 6.63
CA HIS A 35 -1.00 0.57 7.18
C HIS A 35 -0.78 1.63 6.12
N VAL A 36 -1.79 2.46 5.88
CA VAL A 36 -1.69 3.57 4.93
C VAL A 36 -2.01 4.86 5.66
N ALA A 37 -1.04 5.77 5.69
CA ALA A 37 -1.21 7.10 6.27
C ALA A 37 -1.28 8.12 5.13
N ILE A 38 -2.31 8.95 5.15
CA ILE A 38 -2.54 10.01 4.17
C ILE A 38 -2.44 11.34 4.88
N PHE A 39 -1.63 12.25 4.35
CA PHE A 39 -1.24 13.49 4.99
C PHE A 39 -1.78 14.70 4.24
N ALA A 40 -2.16 15.74 5.01
CA ALA A 40 -2.54 17.04 4.47
C ALA A 40 -2.03 18.14 5.39
N GLU A 41 -1.62 19.27 4.79
CA GLU A 41 -1.20 20.44 5.55
C GLU A 41 -2.37 21.05 6.33
N GLU A 42 -3.56 21.01 5.72
CA GLU A 42 -4.76 21.62 6.28
C GLU A 42 -5.93 20.64 6.24
N LEU A 43 -6.87 20.81 7.14
CA LEU A 43 -8.13 20.08 7.13
C LEU A 43 -9.05 20.69 6.07
N ASP A 44 -10.01 19.92 5.59
CA ASP A 44 -11.02 20.44 4.66
C ASP A 44 -12.13 21.19 5.42
N GLU A 45 -13.17 21.60 4.70
CA GLU A 45 -14.29 22.34 5.28
C GLU A 45 -15.06 21.58 6.36
N ASN A 46 -14.91 20.23 6.37
CA ASN A 46 -15.53 19.38 7.37
C ASN A 46 -14.61 19.08 8.57
N GLY A 47 -13.39 19.60 8.54
CA GLY A 47 -12.43 19.38 9.62
C GLY A 47 -11.74 18.03 9.55
N ILE A 48 -11.62 17.43 8.37
CA ILE A 48 -11.00 16.10 8.19
C ILE A 48 -9.92 16.15 7.11
N VAL A 49 -9.01 15.18 7.17
CA VAL A 49 -8.01 14.97 6.11
C VAL A 49 -8.69 14.32 4.91
N ILE A 50 -9.37 13.21 5.14
CA ILE A 50 -10.14 12.45 4.16
C ILE A 50 -11.27 11.73 4.90
N ASP A 51 -12.24 11.24 4.14
CA ASP A 51 -13.28 10.37 4.69
C ASP A 51 -12.68 9.00 5.01
N ILE A 52 -12.71 8.61 6.29
CA ILE A 52 -12.12 7.35 6.75
C ILE A 52 -12.81 6.15 6.10
N GLY A 53 -14.14 6.19 5.95
CA GLY A 53 -14.88 5.11 5.30
C GLY A 53 -14.43 4.89 3.86
N ASN A 54 -14.29 5.99 3.10
CA ASN A 54 -13.78 5.91 1.73
C ASN A 54 -12.37 5.33 1.69
N ALA A 55 -11.50 5.75 2.61
CA ALA A 55 -10.12 5.28 2.66
C ALA A 55 -10.05 3.78 2.97
N LEU A 56 -10.88 3.31 3.91
CA LEU A 56 -10.95 1.88 4.23
C LEU A 56 -11.43 1.06 3.03
N ASP A 57 -12.42 1.56 2.30
CA ASP A 57 -12.93 0.88 1.10
C ASP A 57 -11.86 0.83 0.01
N VAL A 58 -11.13 1.91 -0.20
CA VAL A 58 -10.03 1.98 -1.17
C VAL A 58 -8.96 0.95 -0.82
N LEU A 59 -8.56 0.88 0.44
CA LEU A 59 -7.54 -0.09 0.86
C LEU A 59 -8.02 -1.52 0.65
N ALA A 60 -9.25 -1.82 1.03
CA ALA A 60 -9.83 -3.16 0.82
C ALA A 60 -9.86 -3.52 -0.66
N GLU A 61 -10.22 -2.59 -1.53
CA GLU A 61 -10.26 -2.79 -2.97
C GLU A 61 -8.86 -3.04 -3.56
N ILE A 62 -7.86 -2.30 -3.09
CA ILE A 62 -6.47 -2.46 -3.53
C ILE A 62 -5.93 -3.85 -3.15
N LEU A 63 -6.22 -4.30 -1.94
CA LEU A 63 -5.68 -5.54 -1.40
C LEU A 63 -6.42 -6.79 -1.86
N HIS A 64 -7.68 -6.66 -2.26
CA HIS A 64 -8.51 -7.81 -2.64
C HIS A 64 -7.85 -8.75 -3.66
N PRO A 65 -7.22 -8.24 -4.75
CA PRO A 65 -6.59 -9.12 -5.74
C PRO A 65 -5.43 -9.95 -5.22
N PHE A 66 -4.86 -9.59 -4.07
CA PHE A 66 -3.69 -10.27 -3.51
C PHE A 66 -4.05 -11.24 -2.39
N ASN A 67 -5.19 -11.05 -1.75
CA ASN A 67 -5.55 -11.81 -0.56
C ASN A 67 -5.78 -13.28 -0.91
N TYR A 68 -5.16 -14.17 -0.15
CA TYR A 68 -5.17 -15.62 -0.37
C TYR A 68 -4.56 -16.04 -1.70
N LYS A 69 -3.60 -15.27 -2.22
CA LYS A 69 -2.94 -15.58 -3.49
C LYS A 69 -1.46 -15.85 -3.28
N ASN A 70 -0.90 -16.64 -4.19
CA ASN A 70 0.54 -16.76 -4.36
C ASN A 70 0.97 -15.64 -5.31
N LEU A 71 1.71 -14.67 -4.80
CA LEU A 71 2.12 -13.51 -5.59
C LEU A 71 3.00 -13.91 -6.78
N ASP A 72 3.73 -15.03 -6.67
CA ASP A 72 4.57 -15.53 -7.76
C ASP A 72 3.76 -15.87 -9.00
N ASP A 73 2.48 -16.16 -8.86
CA ASP A 73 1.58 -16.52 -9.97
C ASP A 73 0.95 -15.31 -10.65
N LEU A 74 1.09 -14.12 -10.06
CA LEU A 74 0.45 -12.91 -10.57
C LEU A 74 1.28 -12.29 -11.70
N PRO A 75 0.67 -12.04 -12.88
CA PRO A 75 1.43 -11.51 -14.03
C PRO A 75 2.17 -10.20 -13.77
N GLN A 76 1.60 -9.31 -12.96
CA GLN A 76 2.21 -8.00 -12.67
C GLN A 76 3.48 -8.11 -11.85
N PHE A 77 3.74 -9.26 -11.23
CA PHE A 77 4.93 -9.46 -10.39
C PHE A 77 5.96 -10.41 -11.02
N LYS A 78 5.76 -10.81 -12.26
CA LYS A 78 6.70 -11.72 -12.95
C LYS A 78 8.10 -11.10 -13.02
N GLY A 79 9.10 -11.88 -12.63
CA GLY A 79 10.49 -11.46 -12.64
C GLY A 79 10.85 -10.46 -11.56
N ARG A 80 10.00 -10.32 -10.53
CA ARG A 80 10.20 -9.35 -9.48
C ARG A 80 10.09 -10.01 -8.11
N ASN A 81 11.00 -9.65 -7.21
CA ASN A 81 10.89 -10.05 -5.80
C ASN A 81 9.83 -9.22 -5.11
N THR A 82 8.79 -9.87 -4.62
CA THR A 82 7.69 -9.24 -3.90
C THR A 82 7.99 -9.13 -2.41
N THR A 83 9.12 -8.50 -2.10
CA THR A 83 9.45 -8.18 -0.70
C THR A 83 8.39 -7.26 -0.13
N VAL A 84 8.24 -7.22 1.19
CA VAL A 84 7.33 -6.27 1.82
C VAL A 84 7.74 -4.84 1.52
N ASP A 85 9.04 -4.58 1.36
CA ASP A 85 9.56 -3.28 0.94
C ASP A 85 8.99 -2.87 -0.42
N PHE A 86 9.12 -3.74 -1.41
CA PHE A 86 8.57 -3.48 -2.74
C PHE A 86 7.05 -3.32 -2.71
N LEU A 87 6.36 -4.17 -1.94
CA LEU A 87 4.90 -4.11 -1.86
C LEU A 87 4.43 -2.77 -1.27
N CYS A 88 5.20 -2.17 -0.36
CA CYS A 88 4.87 -0.83 0.15
C CYS A 88 4.79 0.19 -0.98
N SER A 89 5.78 0.21 -1.89
CA SER A 89 5.78 1.16 -3.00
C SER A 89 4.69 0.84 -4.02
N TYR A 90 4.40 -0.43 -4.24
CA TYR A 90 3.33 -0.85 -5.13
C TYR A 90 1.96 -0.39 -4.63
N ILE A 91 1.69 -0.62 -3.34
CA ILE A 91 0.42 -0.20 -2.72
C ILE A 91 0.34 1.33 -2.67
N TYR A 92 1.45 2.01 -2.35
CA TYR A 92 1.51 3.46 -2.42
C TYR A 92 1.02 3.97 -3.77
N GLN A 93 1.50 3.40 -4.86
CA GLN A 93 1.09 3.85 -6.20
C GLN A 93 -0.40 3.61 -6.44
N ARG A 94 -0.93 2.48 -5.98
CA ARG A 94 -2.38 2.21 -6.10
C ARG A 94 -3.22 3.21 -5.30
N VAL A 95 -2.73 3.63 -4.11
CA VAL A 95 -3.42 4.65 -3.33
C VAL A 95 -3.41 5.98 -4.08
N CYS A 96 -2.29 6.37 -4.67
CA CYS A 96 -2.21 7.58 -5.47
C CYS A 96 -3.19 7.53 -6.66
N ASP A 97 -3.24 6.41 -7.35
CA ASP A 97 -4.17 6.22 -8.46
C ASP A 97 -5.63 6.40 -8.00
N ALA A 98 -5.98 5.83 -6.86
CA ALA A 98 -7.33 5.99 -6.30
C ALA A 98 -7.63 7.46 -5.96
N ALA A 99 -6.65 8.18 -5.42
CA ALA A 99 -6.79 9.59 -5.09
C ALA A 99 -7.09 10.42 -6.36
N TYR A 100 -6.35 10.15 -7.44
CA TYR A 100 -6.57 10.86 -8.71
C TYR A 100 -7.86 10.45 -9.40
N LEU A 101 -8.45 9.31 -9.04
CA LEU A 101 -9.80 8.92 -9.46
C LEU A 101 -10.89 9.45 -8.51
N HIS A 102 -10.51 10.32 -7.58
CA HIS A 102 -11.40 10.97 -6.60
C HIS A 102 -12.11 9.98 -5.66
N LYS A 103 -11.52 8.81 -5.44
CA LYS A 103 -12.10 7.79 -4.56
C LYS A 103 -11.93 8.10 -3.07
N LEU A 104 -11.03 9.02 -2.73
CA LEU A 104 -10.80 9.43 -1.35
C LEU A 104 -11.70 10.59 -0.91
N GLY A 105 -12.47 11.17 -1.83
CA GLY A 105 -13.41 12.23 -1.52
C GLY A 105 -12.79 13.60 -1.32
N ARG A 106 -11.53 13.77 -1.68
CA ARG A 106 -10.82 15.05 -1.59
C ARG A 106 -9.95 15.24 -2.83
N GLU A 107 -9.78 16.49 -3.26
CA GLU A 107 -8.91 16.79 -4.39
C GLU A 107 -7.48 16.32 -4.10
N PRO A 108 -6.86 15.54 -4.99
CA PRO A 108 -5.51 15.04 -4.74
C PRO A 108 -4.48 16.15 -4.56
N SER A 109 -4.68 17.32 -5.18
CA SER A 109 -3.78 18.46 -5.03
C SER A 109 -3.74 19.03 -3.60
N GLU A 110 -4.75 18.72 -2.78
CA GLU A 110 -4.83 19.16 -1.38
C GLU A 110 -4.18 18.17 -0.42
N LEU A 111 -3.75 17.01 -0.91
CA LEU A 111 -3.09 15.99 -0.12
C LEU A 111 -1.58 16.06 -0.36
N SER A 112 -0.81 15.96 0.74
CA SER A 112 0.64 16.18 0.69
C SER A 112 1.41 14.95 0.26
N LYS A 113 1.20 13.85 0.99
CA LYS A 113 1.97 12.62 0.80
C LYS A 113 1.22 11.43 1.35
N VAL A 114 1.73 10.26 1.01
CA VAL A 114 1.21 8.98 1.47
C VAL A 114 2.38 8.15 2.00
N ARG A 115 2.17 7.48 3.13
CA ARG A 115 3.11 6.49 3.65
C ARG A 115 2.40 5.15 3.74
N VAL A 116 3.02 4.12 3.19
CA VAL A 116 2.54 2.75 3.32
C VAL A 116 3.57 1.98 4.14
N SER A 117 3.10 1.27 5.15
CA SER A 117 3.93 0.41 5.99
C SER A 117 3.36 -0.99 6.01
N ILE A 118 4.23 -1.99 5.97
CA ILE A 118 3.81 -3.39 6.07
C ILE A 118 4.65 -4.08 7.12
N SER A 119 3.98 -4.75 8.05
CA SER A 119 4.64 -5.62 9.01
C SER A 119 4.19 -7.05 8.78
N GLU A 120 5.14 -7.99 8.80
CA GLU A 120 4.85 -9.43 8.74
C GLU A 120 4.94 -10.08 10.11
N ASN A 121 5.51 -9.35 11.09
CA ASN A 121 5.56 -9.75 12.49
C ASN A 121 5.68 -8.49 13.36
N PRO A 122 5.51 -8.59 14.69
CA PRO A 122 5.55 -7.40 15.55
C PRO A 122 6.92 -6.72 15.66
N ASN A 123 7.98 -7.36 15.20
CA ASN A 123 9.35 -6.88 15.43
C ASN A 123 9.95 -6.12 14.26
N ALA A 124 9.30 -6.12 13.09
CA ALA A 124 9.87 -5.51 11.89
C ALA A 124 8.79 -4.93 10.99
N ARG A 125 9.08 -3.79 10.40
CA ARG A 125 8.17 -3.09 9.51
C ARG A 125 8.95 -2.41 8.40
N ALA A 126 8.51 -2.60 7.16
CA ALA A 126 9.01 -1.84 6.03
C ALA A 126 8.05 -0.70 5.74
N SER A 127 8.54 0.38 5.15
CA SER A 127 7.71 1.53 4.80
C SER A 127 8.21 2.18 3.51
N TYR A 128 7.27 2.80 2.81
CA TYR A 128 7.57 3.67 1.67
C TYR A 128 6.75 4.95 1.82
N GLU A 129 7.40 6.10 1.68
CA GLU A 129 6.75 7.40 1.82
C GLU A 129 7.19 8.31 0.69
N ALA A 130 6.23 8.97 0.06
CA ALA A 130 6.51 9.90 -1.02
C ALA A 130 5.35 10.89 -1.18
N PRO A 131 5.59 12.04 -1.83
CA PRO A 131 4.50 12.95 -2.17
C PRO A 131 3.42 12.22 -2.98
N LEU A 132 2.17 12.66 -2.85
CA LEU A 132 1.07 12.08 -3.61
C LEU A 132 1.19 12.56 -5.06
N THR A 133 1.45 11.64 -5.97
CA THR A 133 1.66 11.96 -7.38
C THR A 133 0.87 11.01 -8.28
N ALA A 134 0.53 11.50 -9.47
CA ALA A 134 -0.09 10.65 -10.48
C ALA A 134 0.88 9.57 -10.94
N SER A 135 0.35 8.37 -11.25
CA SER A 135 1.14 7.29 -11.82
C SER A 135 1.60 7.65 -13.23
N GLU A 136 2.87 7.32 -13.55
CA GLU A 136 3.39 7.51 -14.90
C GLU A 136 2.61 6.71 -15.95
N ALA A 137 2.01 5.59 -15.53
CA ALA A 137 1.19 4.77 -16.42
C ALA A 137 -0.07 5.50 -16.90
N HIS A 138 -0.44 6.60 -16.27
CA HIS A 138 -1.60 7.42 -16.63
C HIS A 138 -1.25 8.61 -17.53
N GLU A 139 0.02 8.77 -17.82
CA GLU A 139 0.52 9.85 -18.70
C GLU A 139 0.60 9.42 -20.20
#